data_cab6e49161f61e3918458cc576d99324
#
_entry.id   cab6e49161f61e3918458cc576d99324
#
_cell.length_a   1.000
_cell.length_b   1.000
_cell.length_c   1.000
_cell.angle_alpha   90.00
_cell.angle_beta   90.00
_cell.angle_gamma   90.00
#
_symmetry.space_group_name_H-M   'P 1'
#
loop_
_entity.id
_entity.type
_entity.pdbx_description
1 polymer ?
#
loop_
_entity_poly.entity_id
_entity_poly.type
_entity_poly.pdbx_seq_one_letter_code
_entity_poly.pdbx_strand_id
1 'polypeptide(L)'
;MIFEMRFYAVTHGRMADANARFTDHLPALFSRHGVQCVGAWNALAGPGAPRFVYLLAYRDFAHRETAWAGFYTDPEWVRVRSQTNAGHEMIERHDLFFLKANAAWLPNPAASAAITGAVHELVLQQIAPGQNAVTNEFLRDIWLPQLGEAGARNLGVFDMASGSNMPQLVMLHEWPDGGAWHRGRLAMAVAAPLQQAFTTQRQKLGQPLFGRSEVNLLAPVPGVAIHPSLGRAA
;
A
#
# COMPACT_ATOMS: atom_id res chain seq x y z
N MET A 1 -8.70 -4.30 13.49
CA MET A 1 -7.46 -4.56 12.75
C MET A 1 -6.85 -3.25 12.31
N ILE A 2 -5.54 -3.09 12.44
CA ILE A 2 -4.76 -1.96 11.92
C ILE A 2 -3.74 -2.46 10.90
N PHE A 3 -3.37 -1.59 9.98
CA PHE A 3 -2.31 -1.85 9.02
C PHE A 3 -1.18 -0.84 9.22
N GLU A 4 0.02 -1.26 8.90
CA GLU A 4 1.22 -0.42 8.96
C GLU A 4 1.93 -0.48 7.61
N MET A 5 1.87 0.62 6.87
CA MET A 5 2.60 0.80 5.61
C MET A 5 3.97 1.39 5.92
N ARG A 6 5.00 0.77 5.39
CA ARG A 6 6.41 1.17 5.59
C ARG A 6 7.08 1.46 4.28
N PHE A 7 7.73 2.61 4.20
CA PHE A 7 8.57 3.03 3.08
C PHE A 7 10.01 3.16 3.57
N TYR A 8 10.90 2.35 3.03
CA TYR A 8 12.30 2.33 3.41
C TYR A 8 13.17 2.93 2.31
N ALA A 9 13.88 4.02 2.60
CA ALA A 9 14.98 4.48 1.79
C ALA A 9 16.15 3.53 2.01
N VAL A 10 16.48 2.77 0.98
CA VAL A 10 17.58 1.82 1.01
C VAL A 10 18.82 2.49 0.44
N THR A 11 19.97 2.30 1.10
CA THR A 11 21.27 2.79 0.63
C THR A 11 21.50 2.38 -0.84
N HIS A 12 21.98 3.31 -1.65
CA HIS A 12 22.24 3.08 -3.06
C HIS A 12 23.05 1.79 -3.31
N GLY A 13 22.58 0.97 -4.25
CA GLY A 13 23.19 -0.33 -4.59
C GLY A 13 22.80 -1.49 -3.68
N ARG A 14 22.06 -1.24 -2.57
CA ARG A 14 21.71 -2.27 -1.58
C ARG A 14 20.27 -2.80 -1.67
N MET A 15 19.52 -2.48 -2.73
CA MET A 15 18.13 -2.93 -2.89
C MET A 15 18.02 -4.47 -3.00
N ALA A 16 18.96 -5.11 -3.69
CA ALA A 16 19.01 -6.57 -3.77
C ALA A 16 19.23 -7.21 -2.38
N ASP A 17 20.08 -6.63 -1.55
CA ASP A 17 20.33 -7.10 -0.19
C ASP A 17 19.10 -6.89 0.70
N ALA A 18 18.37 -5.79 0.52
CA ALA A 18 17.12 -5.53 1.23
C ALA A 18 16.05 -6.56 0.86
N ASN A 19 15.92 -6.88 -0.43
CA ASN A 19 15.04 -7.94 -0.90
C ASN A 19 15.43 -9.29 -0.30
N ALA A 20 16.70 -9.70 -0.40
CA ALA A 20 17.19 -10.97 0.14
C ALA A 20 16.96 -11.07 1.67
N ARG A 21 17.27 -10.01 2.43
CA ARG A 21 16.96 -9.97 3.89
C ARG A 21 15.48 -10.22 4.11
N PHE A 22 14.61 -9.58 3.33
CA PHE A 22 13.16 -9.69 3.49
C PHE A 22 12.66 -11.08 3.14
N THR A 23 13.10 -11.68 2.02
CA THR A 23 12.63 -13.00 1.56
C THR A 23 13.19 -14.15 2.35
N ASP A 24 14.46 -14.08 2.72
CA ASP A 24 15.18 -15.23 3.28
C ASP A 24 15.05 -15.31 4.81
N HIS A 25 14.82 -14.20 5.49
CA HIS A 25 14.86 -14.15 6.95
C HIS A 25 13.54 -13.66 7.59
N LEU A 26 12.90 -12.62 7.03
CA LEU A 26 11.77 -11.99 7.72
C LEU A 26 10.50 -12.86 7.79
N PRO A 27 10.15 -13.74 6.84
CA PRO A 27 8.92 -14.53 6.95
C PRO A 27 8.88 -15.40 8.21
N ALA A 28 9.99 -16.08 8.53
CA ALA A 28 10.08 -16.91 9.73
C ALA A 28 10.05 -16.07 11.03
N LEU A 29 10.77 -14.95 11.05
CA LEU A 29 10.79 -14.03 12.17
C LEU A 29 9.43 -13.36 12.38
N PHE A 30 8.77 -12.90 11.33
CA PHE A 30 7.44 -12.32 11.40
C PHE A 30 6.41 -13.33 11.91
N SER A 31 6.43 -14.57 11.41
CA SER A 31 5.55 -15.63 11.88
C SER A 31 5.74 -15.90 13.37
N ARG A 32 6.99 -15.98 13.84
CA ARG A 32 7.33 -16.22 15.25
C ARG A 32 6.78 -15.15 16.19
N HIS A 33 6.78 -13.91 15.74
CA HIS A 33 6.35 -12.76 16.55
C HIS A 33 4.92 -12.29 16.22
N GLY A 34 4.15 -13.06 15.44
CA GLY A 34 2.76 -12.75 15.10
C GLY A 34 2.61 -11.52 14.19
N VAL A 35 3.66 -11.13 13.47
CA VAL A 35 3.59 -10.07 12.45
C VAL A 35 3.05 -10.65 11.16
N GLN A 36 1.97 -10.10 10.64
CA GLN A 36 1.37 -10.55 9.40
C GLN A 36 1.80 -9.64 8.24
N CYS A 37 2.58 -10.18 7.31
CA CYS A 37 2.94 -9.48 6.08
C CYS A 37 1.80 -9.58 5.06
N VAL A 38 1.28 -8.44 4.61
CA VAL A 38 0.25 -8.33 3.58
C VAL A 38 0.86 -8.31 2.19
N GLY A 39 2.04 -7.72 2.04
CA GLY A 39 2.78 -7.67 0.79
C GLY A 39 4.05 -6.83 0.90
N ALA A 40 4.95 -7.01 -0.06
CA ALA A 40 6.19 -6.23 -0.17
C ALA A 40 6.50 -5.91 -1.64
N TRP A 41 7.11 -4.76 -1.85
CA TRP A 41 7.35 -4.20 -3.18
C TRP A 41 8.64 -3.38 -3.24
N ASN A 42 9.18 -3.26 -4.44
CA ASN A 42 10.16 -2.24 -4.81
C ASN A 42 9.43 -1.09 -5.51
N ALA A 43 9.52 0.13 -4.99
CA ALA A 43 8.99 1.31 -5.67
C ALA A 43 9.90 1.68 -6.83
N LEU A 44 9.38 1.53 -8.05
CA LEU A 44 10.09 1.81 -9.30
C LEU A 44 10.06 3.29 -9.66
N ALA A 45 8.92 3.95 -9.35
CA ALA A 45 8.71 5.36 -9.61
C ALA A 45 7.78 5.94 -8.53
N GLY A 46 7.86 7.25 -8.33
CA GLY A 46 7.08 7.98 -7.34
C GLY A 46 7.97 8.76 -6.37
N PRO A 47 7.37 9.48 -5.41
CA PRO A 47 8.13 10.30 -4.46
C PRO A 47 9.16 9.47 -3.68
N GLY A 48 10.43 9.89 -3.76
CA GLY A 48 11.54 9.25 -3.05
C GLY A 48 11.93 7.85 -3.54
N ALA A 49 11.51 7.44 -4.75
CA ALA A 49 11.97 6.19 -5.34
C ALA A 49 13.48 6.28 -5.72
N PRO A 50 14.22 5.13 -5.68
CA PRO A 50 13.73 3.79 -5.34
C PRO A 50 13.58 3.58 -3.83
N ARG A 51 12.52 2.89 -3.41
CA ARG A 51 12.26 2.53 -2.00
C ARG A 51 11.80 1.09 -1.88
N PHE A 52 12.13 0.45 -0.76
CA PHE A 52 11.50 -0.81 -0.38
C PHE A 52 10.22 -0.50 0.39
N VAL A 53 9.10 -1.05 -0.03
CA VAL A 53 7.78 -0.78 0.54
C VAL A 53 7.16 -2.09 1.01
N TYR A 54 6.55 -2.11 2.19
CA TYR A 54 5.79 -3.26 2.63
C TYR A 54 4.63 -2.88 3.54
N LEU A 55 3.60 -3.72 3.55
CA LEU A 55 2.38 -3.55 4.31
C LEU A 55 2.25 -4.70 5.31
N LEU A 56 2.06 -4.36 6.57
CA LEU A 56 1.86 -5.29 7.67
C LEU A 56 0.45 -5.12 8.26
N ALA A 57 -0.08 -6.19 8.87
CA ALA A 57 -1.36 -6.16 9.56
C ALA A 57 -1.22 -6.67 10.99
N TYR A 58 -1.98 -6.03 11.90
CA TYR A 58 -2.05 -6.39 13.30
C TYR A 58 -3.49 -6.34 13.78
N ARG A 59 -3.80 -7.11 14.80
CA ARG A 59 -5.12 -7.08 15.46
C ARG A 59 -5.46 -5.67 15.95
N ASP A 60 -4.51 -5.06 16.64
CA ASP A 60 -4.57 -3.73 17.28
C ASP A 60 -3.16 -3.19 17.59
N PHE A 61 -3.07 -2.00 18.18
CA PHE A 61 -1.78 -1.39 18.56
C PHE A 61 -1.07 -2.17 19.69
N ALA A 62 -1.78 -2.76 20.63
CA ALA A 62 -1.16 -3.54 21.71
C ALA A 62 -0.50 -4.80 21.16
N HIS A 63 -1.16 -5.49 20.22
CA HIS A 63 -0.57 -6.61 19.49
C HIS A 63 0.70 -6.19 18.73
N ARG A 64 0.66 -5.06 18.02
CA ARG A 64 1.81 -4.51 17.32
C ARG A 64 2.99 -4.26 18.25
N GLU A 65 2.76 -3.59 19.39
CA GLU A 65 3.82 -3.30 20.38
C GLU A 65 4.49 -4.58 20.89
N THR A 66 3.68 -5.58 21.26
CA THR A 66 4.19 -6.88 21.72
C THR A 66 5.01 -7.58 20.62
N ALA A 67 4.51 -7.59 19.38
CA ALA A 67 5.16 -8.19 18.24
C ALA A 67 6.55 -7.57 17.97
N TRP A 68 6.62 -6.24 17.93
CA TRP A 68 7.89 -5.55 17.68
C TRP A 68 8.86 -5.61 18.86
N ALA A 69 8.38 -5.58 20.11
CA ALA A 69 9.24 -5.77 21.28
C ALA A 69 9.93 -7.14 21.23
N GLY A 70 9.17 -8.20 20.91
CA GLY A 70 9.74 -9.54 20.73
C GLY A 70 10.68 -9.62 19.53
N PHE A 71 10.29 -9.05 18.39
CA PHE A 71 11.11 -9.08 17.17
C PHE A 71 12.47 -8.39 17.36
N TYR A 72 12.50 -7.18 17.92
CA TYR A 72 13.75 -6.44 18.07
C TYR A 72 14.72 -7.04 19.09
N THR A 73 14.23 -7.85 20.03
CA THR A 73 15.04 -8.56 21.02
C THR A 73 15.38 -10.00 20.62
N ASP A 74 14.87 -10.50 19.48
CA ASP A 74 15.14 -11.84 18.98
C ASP A 74 16.63 -11.96 18.58
N PRO A 75 17.40 -12.91 19.18
CA PRO A 75 18.81 -13.09 18.85
C PRO A 75 19.07 -13.40 17.37
N GLU A 76 18.14 -14.07 16.70
CA GLU A 76 18.24 -14.34 15.27
C GLU A 76 18.11 -13.06 14.45
N TRP A 77 17.17 -12.18 14.80
CA TRP A 77 17.08 -10.87 14.16
C TRP A 77 18.35 -10.05 14.35
N VAL A 78 18.88 -10.00 15.56
CA VAL A 78 20.12 -9.26 15.86
C VAL A 78 21.27 -9.78 15.00
N ARG A 79 21.41 -11.11 14.87
CA ARG A 79 22.41 -11.76 14.02
C ARG A 79 22.19 -11.43 12.54
N VAL A 80 20.98 -11.62 12.03
CA VAL A 80 20.62 -11.36 10.63
C VAL A 80 20.89 -9.90 10.28
N ARG A 81 20.43 -8.96 11.12
CA ARG A 81 20.63 -7.52 10.89
C ARG A 81 22.13 -7.18 10.81
N SER A 82 22.93 -7.67 11.75
CA SER A 82 24.37 -7.44 11.75
C SER A 82 25.04 -7.98 10.49
N GLN A 83 24.74 -9.21 10.11
CA GLN A 83 25.33 -9.85 8.92
C GLN A 83 24.92 -9.14 7.61
N THR A 84 23.66 -8.85 7.46
CA THR A 84 23.14 -8.24 6.21
C THR A 84 23.41 -6.75 6.11
N ASN A 85 23.68 -6.04 7.21
CA ASN A 85 24.19 -4.67 7.18
C ASN A 85 25.62 -4.58 6.64
N ALA A 86 26.43 -5.64 6.83
CA ALA A 86 27.80 -5.69 6.30
C ALA A 86 28.65 -4.46 6.68
N GLY A 87 28.58 -4.03 7.93
CA GLY A 87 29.38 -2.94 8.47
C GLY A 87 28.70 -1.57 8.56
N HIS A 88 27.64 -1.30 7.81
CA HIS A 88 26.85 -0.06 7.95
C HIS A 88 25.36 -0.30 7.67
N GLU A 89 24.51 0.59 8.18
CA GLU A 89 23.07 0.47 8.01
C GLU A 89 22.67 0.45 6.51
N MET A 90 21.87 -0.55 6.16
CA MET A 90 21.31 -0.69 4.82
C MET A 90 20.10 0.22 4.60
N ILE A 91 19.38 0.55 5.67
CA ILE A 91 18.20 1.42 5.63
C ILE A 91 18.57 2.78 6.20
N GLU A 92 18.58 3.80 5.35
CA GLU A 92 18.95 5.17 5.72
C GLU A 92 17.81 5.88 6.47
N ARG A 93 16.58 5.69 6.02
CA ARG A 93 15.37 6.29 6.59
C ARG A 93 14.16 5.42 6.31
N HIS A 94 13.17 5.51 7.18
CA HIS A 94 11.87 4.90 6.94
C HIS A 94 10.73 5.83 7.37
N ASP A 95 9.67 5.83 6.56
CA ASP A 95 8.41 6.50 6.87
C ASP A 95 7.36 5.43 7.20
N LEU A 96 6.56 5.67 8.23
CA LEU A 96 5.51 4.76 8.71
C LEU A 96 4.16 5.45 8.65
N PHE A 97 3.15 4.74 8.14
CA PHE A 97 1.76 5.17 8.15
C PHE A 97 0.88 4.10 8.76
N PHE A 98 0.01 4.48 9.69
CA PHE A 98 -1.02 3.59 10.21
C PHE A 98 -2.31 3.78 9.43
N LEU A 99 -2.91 2.64 9.06
CA LEU A 99 -4.05 2.60 8.18
C LEU A 99 -5.17 1.76 8.80
N LYS A 100 -6.42 2.05 8.40
CA LYS A 100 -7.60 1.23 8.67
C LYS A 100 -8.27 0.89 7.35
N ALA A 101 -8.87 -0.30 7.24
CA ALA A 101 -9.65 -0.65 6.07
C ALA A 101 -10.79 0.37 5.86
N ASN A 102 -10.90 0.90 4.65
CA ASN A 102 -11.96 1.86 4.30
C ASN A 102 -13.30 1.14 4.07
N ALA A 103 -14.39 1.79 4.42
CA ALA A 103 -15.74 1.23 4.28
C ALA A 103 -16.18 0.98 2.81
N ALA A 104 -15.60 1.71 1.85
CA ALA A 104 -15.87 1.51 0.43
C ALA A 104 -15.14 0.28 -0.15
N TRP A 105 -14.15 -0.26 0.55
CA TRP A 105 -13.42 -1.43 0.09
C TRP A 105 -14.21 -2.71 0.37
N LEU A 106 -14.62 -3.36 -0.71
CA LEU A 106 -15.24 -4.70 -0.67
C LEU A 106 -14.18 -5.72 -1.13
N PRO A 107 -13.55 -6.47 -0.22
CA PRO A 107 -12.60 -7.51 -0.59
C PRO A 107 -13.26 -8.53 -1.51
N ASN A 108 -12.62 -8.83 -2.64
CA ASN A 108 -13.07 -9.90 -3.53
C ASN A 108 -12.23 -11.16 -3.22
N PRO A 109 -12.79 -12.18 -2.57
CA PRO A 109 -12.07 -13.42 -2.27
C PRO A 109 -11.62 -14.18 -3.53
N ALA A 110 -12.30 -14.00 -4.66
CA ALA A 110 -11.90 -14.61 -5.93
C ALA A 110 -10.66 -13.96 -6.57
N ALA A 111 -10.21 -12.82 -6.05
CA ALA A 111 -9.06 -12.07 -6.57
C ALA A 111 -7.70 -12.53 -6.03
N SER A 112 -7.58 -13.76 -5.51
CA SER A 112 -6.38 -14.21 -4.77
C SER A 112 -5.20 -14.67 -5.63
N ALA A 113 -5.36 -14.88 -6.93
CA ALA A 113 -4.25 -15.27 -7.80
C ALA A 113 -3.43 -14.04 -8.20
N ALA A 114 -2.16 -14.00 -7.80
CA ALA A 114 -1.22 -13.00 -8.29
C ALA A 114 -1.03 -13.12 -9.80
N ILE A 115 -1.10 -12.00 -10.53
CA ILE A 115 -0.81 -11.97 -11.96
C ILE A 115 0.70 -11.90 -12.14
N THR A 116 1.27 -12.85 -12.85
CA THR A 116 2.71 -12.84 -13.18
C THR A 116 3.04 -11.62 -14.04
N GLY A 117 4.04 -10.84 -13.66
CA GLY A 117 4.43 -9.62 -14.37
C GLY A 117 3.59 -8.39 -14.05
N ALA A 118 2.62 -8.51 -13.11
CA ALA A 118 1.82 -7.38 -12.68
C ALA A 118 2.68 -6.24 -12.13
N VAL A 119 2.24 -5.03 -12.36
CA VAL A 119 2.70 -3.86 -11.60
C VAL A 119 1.60 -3.42 -10.66
N HIS A 120 1.99 -2.95 -9.48
CA HIS A 120 1.05 -2.41 -8.53
C HIS A 120 1.17 -0.89 -8.48
N GLU A 121 0.07 -0.24 -8.22
CA GLU A 121 -0.02 1.19 -8.06
C GLU A 121 -0.47 1.49 -6.64
N LEU A 122 0.33 2.21 -5.91
CA LEU A 122 -0.01 2.72 -4.57
C LEU A 122 -0.26 4.21 -4.68
N VAL A 123 -1.49 4.61 -4.38
CA VAL A 123 -1.95 6.00 -4.44
C VAL A 123 -2.21 6.51 -3.03
N LEU A 124 -1.53 7.59 -2.65
CA LEU A 124 -1.85 8.37 -1.46
C LEU A 124 -2.69 9.57 -1.92
N GLN A 125 -3.98 9.55 -1.62
CA GLN A 125 -4.95 10.52 -2.12
C GLN A 125 -5.48 11.39 -0.98
N GLN A 126 -5.13 12.67 -0.98
CA GLN A 126 -5.73 13.64 -0.06
C GLN A 126 -7.22 13.84 -0.41
N ILE A 127 -8.06 13.89 0.60
CA ILE A 127 -9.50 14.15 0.46
C ILE A 127 -9.89 15.45 1.16
N ALA A 128 -11.02 16.02 0.75
CA ALA A 128 -11.55 17.22 1.40
C ALA A 128 -11.90 16.92 2.87
N PRO A 129 -11.48 17.76 3.84
CA PRO A 129 -11.77 17.57 5.24
C PRO A 129 -13.26 17.44 5.52
N GLY A 130 -13.65 16.46 6.36
CA GLY A 130 -15.04 16.19 6.72
C GLY A 130 -15.86 15.46 5.65
N GLN A 131 -15.28 15.11 4.49
CA GLN A 131 -16.01 14.51 3.36
C GLN A 131 -15.82 13.00 3.23
N ASN A 132 -15.48 12.29 4.32
CA ASN A 132 -15.23 10.85 4.28
C ASN A 132 -16.44 10.05 3.77
N ALA A 133 -17.67 10.36 4.21
CA ALA A 133 -18.87 9.66 3.77
C ALA A 133 -19.09 9.83 2.25
N VAL A 134 -19.06 11.07 1.76
CA VAL A 134 -19.20 11.40 0.31
C VAL A 134 -18.08 10.75 -0.49
N THR A 135 -16.86 10.73 0.05
CA THR A 135 -15.71 10.07 -0.58
C THR A 135 -15.94 8.56 -0.71
N ASN A 136 -16.45 7.91 0.34
CA ASN A 136 -16.73 6.48 0.32
C ASN A 136 -17.80 6.10 -0.71
N GLU A 137 -18.86 6.90 -0.82
CA GLU A 137 -19.88 6.75 -1.86
C GLU A 137 -19.27 6.91 -3.25
N PHE A 138 -18.50 7.97 -3.48
CA PHE A 138 -17.83 8.22 -4.74
C PHE A 138 -16.87 7.10 -5.15
N LEU A 139 -16.08 6.58 -4.19
CA LEU A 139 -15.19 5.45 -4.42
C LEU A 139 -15.98 4.21 -4.84
N ARG A 140 -17.00 3.83 -4.07
CA ARG A 140 -17.77 2.62 -4.29
C ARG A 140 -18.56 2.65 -5.60
N ASP A 141 -19.22 3.78 -5.88
CA ASP A 141 -20.23 3.86 -6.92
C ASP A 141 -19.66 4.36 -8.26
N ILE A 142 -18.51 5.04 -8.26
CA ILE A 142 -17.92 5.66 -9.45
C ILE A 142 -16.47 5.24 -9.67
N TRP A 143 -15.58 5.53 -8.71
CA TRP A 143 -14.13 5.41 -8.93
C TRP A 143 -13.70 3.96 -9.13
N LEU A 144 -14.06 3.05 -8.21
CA LEU A 144 -13.64 1.65 -8.27
C LEU A 144 -14.23 0.89 -9.47
N PRO A 145 -15.52 1.10 -9.86
CA PRO A 145 -16.04 0.59 -11.13
C PRO A 145 -15.25 1.08 -12.35
N GLN A 146 -14.99 2.38 -12.47
CA GLN A 146 -14.24 2.94 -13.59
C GLN A 146 -12.79 2.45 -13.62
N LEU A 147 -12.18 2.23 -12.45
CA LEU A 147 -10.85 1.63 -12.34
C LEU A 147 -10.84 0.19 -12.87
N GLY A 148 -11.88 -0.60 -12.54
CA GLY A 148 -12.06 -1.95 -13.07
C GLY A 148 -12.24 -1.99 -14.59
N GLU A 149 -13.07 -1.09 -15.15
CA GLU A 149 -13.27 -0.92 -16.60
C GLU A 149 -11.96 -0.52 -17.31
N ALA A 150 -11.11 0.25 -16.65
CA ALA A 150 -9.77 0.62 -17.13
C ALA A 150 -8.76 -0.53 -17.11
N GLY A 151 -9.11 -1.68 -16.51
CA GLY A 151 -8.30 -2.90 -16.49
C GLY A 151 -7.48 -3.11 -15.21
N ALA A 152 -7.72 -2.34 -14.15
CA ALA A 152 -7.08 -2.56 -12.86
C ALA A 152 -7.92 -3.43 -11.94
N ARG A 153 -7.26 -4.13 -11.04
CA ARG A 153 -7.87 -4.81 -9.90
C ARG A 153 -7.59 -4.04 -8.62
N ASN A 154 -8.63 -3.67 -7.88
CA ASN A 154 -8.46 -3.07 -6.56
C ASN A 154 -8.01 -4.12 -5.54
N LEU A 155 -6.86 -3.92 -4.93
CA LEU A 155 -6.29 -4.78 -3.88
C LEU A 155 -6.60 -4.25 -2.48
N GLY A 156 -6.83 -2.96 -2.31
CA GLY A 156 -7.15 -2.37 -1.03
C GLY A 156 -7.44 -0.89 -1.09
N VAL A 157 -8.32 -0.44 -0.20
CA VAL A 157 -8.58 0.97 0.09
C VAL A 157 -8.52 1.14 1.60
N PHE A 158 -7.73 2.09 2.04
CA PHE A 158 -7.49 2.34 3.46
C PHE A 158 -7.66 3.82 3.78
N ASP A 159 -8.20 4.09 4.95
CA ASP A 159 -8.14 5.42 5.58
C ASP A 159 -6.81 5.55 6.31
N MET A 160 -6.10 6.65 6.11
CA MET A 160 -4.91 6.96 6.91
C MET A 160 -5.35 7.34 8.32
N ALA A 161 -4.94 6.53 9.31
CA ALA A 161 -5.25 6.76 10.72
C ALA A 161 -4.20 7.65 11.39
N SER A 162 -2.95 7.60 10.90
CA SER A 162 -1.85 8.47 11.36
C SER A 162 -0.81 8.57 10.24
N GLY A 163 -0.38 9.79 9.95
CA GLY A 163 0.59 10.10 8.90
C GLY A 163 0.56 11.57 8.52
N SER A 164 1.23 11.92 7.44
CA SER A 164 1.26 13.29 6.91
C SER A 164 0.05 13.57 5.98
N ASN A 165 -0.25 14.86 5.77
CA ASN A 165 -1.24 15.34 4.80
C ASN A 165 -2.67 14.78 4.98
N MET A 166 -3.09 14.55 6.22
CA MET A 166 -4.44 14.06 6.55
C MET A 166 -5.51 15.13 6.31
N PRO A 167 -6.76 14.76 5.96
CA PRO A 167 -7.25 13.40 5.74
C PRO A 167 -6.81 12.82 4.40
N GLN A 168 -6.41 11.55 4.39
CA GLN A 168 -5.84 10.90 3.22
C GLN A 168 -6.30 9.44 3.12
N LEU A 169 -6.53 8.99 1.89
CA LEU A 169 -6.71 7.58 1.54
C LEU A 169 -5.39 6.98 1.04
N VAL A 170 -5.23 5.69 1.26
CA VAL A 170 -4.20 4.89 0.62
C VAL A 170 -4.90 3.80 -0.19
N MET A 171 -4.68 3.78 -1.50
CA MET A 171 -5.31 2.84 -2.40
C MET A 171 -4.23 1.99 -3.07
N LEU A 172 -4.43 0.68 -3.11
CA LEU A 172 -3.53 -0.28 -3.75
C LEU A 172 -4.25 -0.96 -4.89
N HIS A 173 -3.72 -0.84 -6.09
CA HIS A 173 -4.26 -1.42 -7.31
C HIS A 173 -3.24 -2.33 -7.98
N GLU A 174 -3.73 -3.35 -8.68
CA GLU A 174 -2.92 -4.22 -9.52
C GLU A 174 -3.29 -4.00 -10.99
N TRP A 175 -2.29 -3.90 -11.83
CA TRP A 175 -2.40 -3.81 -13.27
C TRP A 175 -1.66 -4.99 -13.91
N PRO A 176 -2.15 -5.54 -15.03
CA PRO A 176 -1.49 -6.68 -15.71
C PRO A 176 -0.02 -6.44 -16.03
N ASP A 177 0.30 -5.20 -16.44
CA ASP A 177 1.66 -4.75 -16.75
C ASP A 177 1.73 -3.21 -16.78
N GLY A 178 2.92 -2.64 -16.97
CA GLY A 178 3.12 -1.19 -17.04
C GLY A 178 2.43 -0.52 -18.25
N GLY A 179 2.28 -1.23 -19.35
CA GLY A 179 1.53 -0.73 -20.52
C GLY A 179 0.03 -0.64 -20.23
N ALA A 180 -0.53 -1.65 -19.56
CA ALA A 180 -1.92 -1.63 -19.10
C ALA A 180 -2.17 -0.49 -18.10
N TRP A 181 -1.27 -0.29 -17.14
CA TRP A 181 -1.31 0.85 -16.21
C TRP A 181 -1.36 2.18 -16.97
N HIS A 182 -0.43 2.39 -17.92
CA HIS A 182 -0.38 3.63 -18.69
C HIS A 182 -1.69 3.89 -19.46
N ARG A 183 -2.15 2.91 -20.24
CA ARG A 183 -3.40 3.03 -21.02
C ARG A 183 -4.61 3.26 -20.12
N GLY A 184 -4.73 2.50 -19.03
CA GLY A 184 -5.83 2.61 -18.09
C GLY A 184 -5.88 3.96 -17.39
N ARG A 185 -4.73 4.50 -16.96
CA ARG A 185 -4.67 5.84 -16.35
C ARG A 185 -5.04 6.95 -17.34
N LEU A 186 -4.62 6.84 -18.60
CA LEU A 186 -5.07 7.77 -19.65
C LEU A 186 -6.58 7.67 -19.90
N ALA A 187 -7.12 6.44 -19.98
CA ALA A 187 -8.55 6.23 -20.15
C ALA A 187 -9.37 6.85 -18.99
N MET A 188 -8.96 6.62 -17.75
CA MET A 188 -9.61 7.23 -16.58
C MET A 188 -9.54 8.76 -16.60
N ALA A 189 -8.43 9.34 -17.04
CA ALA A 189 -8.26 10.80 -17.09
C ALA A 189 -9.27 11.50 -18.00
N VAL A 190 -9.82 10.79 -18.99
CA VAL A 190 -10.80 11.34 -19.96
C VAL A 190 -12.18 10.68 -19.88
N ALA A 191 -12.39 9.75 -18.96
CA ALA A 191 -13.67 9.03 -18.81
C ALA A 191 -14.80 10.00 -18.47
N ALA A 192 -15.78 10.15 -19.38
CA ALA A 192 -16.88 11.09 -19.22
C ALA A 192 -17.68 10.88 -17.92
N PRO A 193 -18.02 9.64 -17.49
CA PRO A 193 -18.72 9.43 -16.23
C PRO A 193 -17.94 9.96 -15.03
N LEU A 194 -16.61 9.75 -15.02
CA LEU A 194 -15.73 10.20 -13.94
C LEU A 194 -15.63 11.73 -13.91
N GLN A 195 -15.44 12.37 -15.07
CA GLN A 195 -15.37 13.83 -15.19
C GLN A 195 -16.66 14.50 -14.75
N GLN A 196 -17.81 13.94 -15.16
CA GLN A 196 -19.14 14.44 -14.75
C GLN A 196 -19.33 14.28 -13.24
N ALA A 197 -18.96 13.15 -12.67
CA ALA A 197 -19.06 12.91 -11.23
C ALA A 197 -18.19 13.89 -10.43
N PHE A 198 -16.95 14.15 -10.83
CA PHE A 198 -16.09 15.16 -10.19
C PHE A 198 -16.70 16.57 -10.27
N THR A 199 -17.26 16.93 -11.43
CA THR A 199 -17.92 18.22 -11.63
C THR A 199 -19.11 18.38 -10.69
N THR A 200 -19.97 17.34 -10.63
CA THR A 200 -21.14 17.30 -9.74
C THR A 200 -20.74 17.42 -8.28
N GLN A 201 -19.73 16.67 -7.84
CA GLN A 201 -19.26 16.74 -6.46
C GLN A 201 -18.69 18.12 -6.13
N ARG A 202 -17.88 18.70 -7.01
CA ARG A 202 -17.35 20.06 -6.82
C ARG A 202 -18.46 21.11 -6.69
N GLN A 203 -19.52 21.00 -7.48
CA GLN A 203 -20.68 21.91 -7.40
C GLN A 203 -21.42 21.75 -6.06
N LYS A 204 -21.63 20.51 -5.61
CA LYS A 204 -22.32 20.22 -4.35
C LYS A 204 -21.52 20.67 -3.11
N LEU A 205 -20.20 20.48 -3.13
CA LEU A 205 -19.32 20.73 -1.98
C LEU A 205 -18.74 22.15 -1.94
N GLY A 206 -18.81 22.89 -3.07
CA GLY A 206 -18.10 24.17 -3.22
C GLY A 206 -16.58 24.06 -3.31
N GLN A 207 -16.03 22.82 -3.32
CA GLN A 207 -14.62 22.53 -3.39
C GLN A 207 -14.38 21.16 -4.06
N PRO A 208 -13.16 20.87 -4.55
CA PRO A 208 -12.82 19.55 -5.05
C PRO A 208 -12.91 18.49 -3.94
N LEU A 209 -13.43 17.29 -4.28
CA LEU A 209 -13.47 16.15 -3.35
C LEU A 209 -12.07 15.61 -3.07
N PHE A 210 -11.23 15.54 -4.09
CA PHE A 210 -9.84 15.10 -4.02
C PHE A 210 -8.88 16.27 -4.14
N GLY A 211 -7.87 16.28 -3.26
CA GLY A 211 -6.74 17.18 -3.30
C GLY A 211 -5.51 16.54 -3.98
N ARG A 212 -4.34 16.78 -3.40
CA ARG A 212 -3.07 16.21 -3.89
C ARG A 212 -3.11 14.68 -3.92
N SER A 213 -2.55 14.12 -5.00
CA SER A 213 -2.34 12.69 -5.18
C SER A 213 -0.85 12.40 -5.34
N GLU A 214 -0.35 11.39 -4.63
CA GLU A 214 0.99 10.84 -4.80
C GLU A 214 0.85 9.40 -5.31
N VAL A 215 1.44 9.13 -6.47
CA VAL A 215 1.39 7.83 -7.12
C VAL A 215 2.75 7.17 -7.05
N ASN A 216 2.79 5.94 -6.54
CA ASN A 216 3.99 5.10 -6.56
C ASN A 216 3.71 3.88 -7.44
N LEU A 217 4.58 3.63 -8.42
CA LEU A 217 4.55 2.43 -9.22
C LEU A 217 5.45 1.39 -8.56
N LEU A 218 4.90 0.23 -8.29
CA LEU A 218 5.51 -0.79 -7.45
C LEU A 218 5.71 -2.09 -8.24
N ALA A 219 6.86 -2.72 -8.08
CA ALA A 219 7.09 -4.10 -8.49
C ALA A 219 6.97 -5.01 -7.26
N PRO A 220 6.10 -6.04 -7.28
CA PRO A 220 6.05 -7.03 -6.21
C PRO A 220 7.41 -7.69 -5.99
N VAL A 221 7.78 -7.91 -4.72
CA VAL A 221 8.99 -8.65 -4.38
C VAL A 221 8.74 -10.14 -4.71
N PRO A 222 9.58 -10.78 -5.53
CA PRO A 222 9.42 -12.19 -5.88
C PRO A 222 9.39 -13.08 -4.63
N GLY A 223 8.48 -14.05 -4.59
CA GLY A 223 8.34 -14.99 -3.48
C GLY A 223 7.55 -14.46 -2.28
N VAL A 224 7.20 -13.17 -2.25
CA VAL A 224 6.32 -12.61 -1.21
C VAL A 224 4.88 -12.67 -1.70
N ALA A 225 4.05 -13.44 -1.01
CA ALA A 225 2.62 -13.49 -1.31
C ALA A 225 1.96 -12.15 -0.95
N ILE A 226 1.04 -11.70 -1.79
CA ILE A 226 0.24 -10.50 -1.53
C ILE A 226 -1.15 -10.95 -1.13
N HIS A 227 -1.53 -10.61 0.10
CA HIS A 227 -2.79 -11.03 0.71
C HIS A 227 -3.74 -9.85 0.93
N PRO A 228 -4.43 -9.37 -0.13
CA PRO A 228 -5.31 -8.20 -0.01
C PRO A 228 -6.52 -8.44 0.90
N SER A 229 -6.90 -9.70 1.11
CA SER A 229 -8.09 -10.08 1.90
C SER A 229 -7.87 -10.15 3.41
N LEU A 230 -6.66 -9.91 3.93
CA LEU A 230 -6.36 -10.03 5.36
C LEU A 230 -7.09 -9.00 6.26
N GLY A 231 -7.85 -8.08 5.72
CA GLY A 231 -8.60 -7.08 6.47
C GLY A 231 -9.94 -7.53 7.04
N ARG A 232 -10.40 -8.76 6.81
CA ARG A 232 -11.75 -9.20 7.18
C ARG A 232 -11.85 -10.65 7.69
N ALA A 233 -10.79 -11.20 8.26
CA ALA A 233 -10.95 -12.47 8.99
C ALA A 233 -11.46 -12.16 10.40
N ALA A 234 -12.72 -12.57 10.64
CA ALA A 234 -13.53 -12.61 11.84
C ALA A 234 -14.07 -11.30 12.38
#